data_eed590f84c51a249b82b972ebf5a85ec
#
_entry.id   eed590f84c51a249b82b972ebf5a85ec
#
_cell.length_a   1.000
_cell.length_b   1.000
_cell.length_c   1.000
_cell.angle_alpha   90.00
_cell.angle_beta   90.00
_cell.angle_gamma   90.00
#
_symmetry.space_group_name_H-M   'P 1'
#
loop_
_entity.id
_entity.type
_entity.pdbx_description
1 polymer ?
#
loop_
_entity_poly.entity_id
_entity_poly.type
_entity_poly.pdbx_seq_one_letter_code
_entity_poly.pdbx_strand_id
1 'polypeptide(L)'
;RDSRNRIATTLVAAVLLGVMTAPAVAGKFNAVLKVGQKAPEWTGLLGVDGKRHSLADLKAARGVLLVFLSNRCPMTRSYESRLKALVSGYRKQGLAVVGVSIGQAPADRLAKMISRSALSKFNFPYCIDLTQELGRRYGATCTPHAFLLDSRRRVAYMGAIDDNVDPAKVEHHYLRDAIRSVLAGKQPEVVETLQKGCEIKYVAR
;
A
#
# COMPACT_ATOMS: atom_id res chain seq x y z
N ARG A 1 6.53 -71.14 -42.23
CA ARG A 1 5.43 -70.47 -41.44
C ARG A 1 6.06 -69.37 -40.66
N ASP A 2 5.87 -68.22 -41.24
CA ASP A 2 6.51 -66.99 -40.85
C ASP A 2 5.57 -66.22 -39.90
N SER A 3 6.00 -65.89 -38.72
CA SER A 3 5.26 -65.05 -37.78
C SER A 3 6.12 -63.78 -37.50
N ARG A 4 5.79 -62.72 -38.23
CA ARG A 4 6.41 -61.41 -38.09
C ARG A 4 5.95 -60.72 -36.80
N ASN A 5 6.80 -60.58 -35.87
CA ASN A 5 6.63 -59.84 -34.63
C ASN A 5 6.71 -58.33 -34.93
N ARG A 6 5.58 -57.60 -34.88
CA ARG A 6 5.54 -56.16 -35.03
C ARG A 6 5.64 -55.52 -33.65
N ILE A 7 6.81 -54.96 -33.34
CA ILE A 7 7.05 -54.14 -32.16
C ILE A 7 6.50 -52.77 -32.48
N ALA A 8 5.40 -52.38 -31.84
CA ALA A 8 4.85 -51.04 -31.88
C ALA A 8 5.60 -50.13 -30.92
N THR A 9 6.41 -49.23 -31.49
CA THR A 9 7.13 -48.23 -30.72
C THR A 9 6.19 -47.03 -30.44
N THR A 10 5.75 -46.93 -29.20
CA THR A 10 4.92 -45.79 -28.77
C THR A 10 5.86 -44.63 -28.43
N LEU A 11 5.84 -43.60 -29.26
CA LEU A 11 6.51 -42.32 -28.99
C LEU A 11 5.68 -41.52 -27.97
N VAL A 12 6.21 -41.38 -26.74
CA VAL A 12 5.66 -40.48 -25.73
C VAL A 12 6.25 -39.10 -25.98
N ALA A 13 5.45 -38.20 -26.53
CA ALA A 13 5.82 -36.79 -26.69
C ALA A 13 5.65 -36.08 -25.35
N ALA A 14 6.75 -35.78 -24.67
CA ALA A 14 6.78 -34.95 -23.48
C ALA A 14 6.58 -33.48 -23.87
N VAL A 15 5.37 -32.94 -23.63
CA VAL A 15 5.09 -31.50 -23.76
C VAL A 15 5.67 -30.76 -22.57
N LEU A 16 6.83 -30.15 -22.75
CA LEU A 16 7.41 -29.20 -21.80
C LEU A 16 6.57 -27.90 -21.83
N LEU A 17 5.63 -27.74 -20.88
CA LEU A 17 5.03 -26.45 -20.60
C LEU A 17 6.08 -25.52 -20.01
N GLY A 18 6.69 -24.71 -20.85
CA GLY A 18 7.53 -23.60 -20.41
C GLY A 18 6.65 -22.55 -19.69
N VAL A 19 6.82 -22.42 -18.38
CA VAL A 19 6.26 -21.32 -17.63
C VAL A 19 6.96 -20.04 -18.09
N MET A 20 6.34 -19.32 -19.02
CA MET A 20 6.80 -17.97 -19.38
C MET A 20 6.53 -17.04 -18.20
N THR A 21 7.55 -16.79 -17.37
CA THR A 21 7.51 -15.69 -16.41
C THR A 21 7.59 -14.38 -17.19
N ALA A 22 6.43 -13.75 -17.45
CA ALA A 22 6.41 -12.41 -17.99
C ALA A 22 7.19 -11.47 -17.05
N PRO A 23 8.06 -10.59 -17.58
CA PRO A 23 8.76 -9.61 -16.75
C PRO A 23 7.73 -8.79 -15.97
N ALA A 24 7.95 -8.63 -14.68
CA ALA A 24 7.10 -7.81 -13.83
C ALA A 24 7.29 -6.35 -14.27
N VAL A 25 6.39 -5.86 -15.11
CA VAL A 25 6.37 -4.44 -15.49
C VAL A 25 5.96 -3.63 -14.28
N ALA A 26 6.82 -2.71 -13.83
CA ALA A 26 6.52 -1.75 -12.75
C ALA A 26 5.26 -0.94 -13.06
N GLY A 27 4.68 -0.27 -12.06
CA GLY A 27 3.59 0.69 -12.26
C GLY A 27 4.04 1.93 -13.04
N LYS A 28 3.10 2.77 -13.42
CA LYS A 28 3.38 4.00 -14.18
C LYS A 28 4.25 4.98 -13.39
N PHE A 29 4.01 5.08 -12.07
CA PHE A 29 4.72 6.01 -11.17
C PHE A 29 5.41 5.30 -10.00
N ASN A 30 5.33 3.96 -9.92
CA ASN A 30 5.97 3.15 -8.90
C ASN A 30 6.86 2.10 -9.56
N ALA A 31 8.16 2.17 -9.28
CA ALA A 31 9.17 1.28 -9.87
C ALA A 31 9.18 -0.13 -9.23
N VAL A 32 8.48 -0.34 -8.10
CA VAL A 32 8.54 -1.57 -7.29
C VAL A 32 7.25 -2.38 -7.38
N LEU A 33 6.10 -1.71 -7.21
CA LEU A 33 4.79 -2.34 -7.22
C LEU A 33 3.99 -1.96 -8.46
N LYS A 34 3.06 -2.84 -8.84
CA LYS A 34 2.03 -2.55 -9.83
C LYS A 34 0.64 -2.80 -9.25
N VAL A 35 -0.34 -2.12 -9.79
CA VAL A 35 -1.75 -2.35 -9.49
C VAL A 35 -2.15 -3.78 -9.85
N GLY A 36 -2.97 -4.42 -9.02
CA GLY A 36 -3.36 -5.83 -9.12
C GLY A 36 -2.36 -6.80 -8.50
N GLN A 37 -1.13 -6.40 -8.22
CA GLN A 37 -0.14 -7.24 -7.53
C GLN A 37 -0.54 -7.46 -6.07
N LYS A 38 -0.25 -8.65 -5.52
CA LYS A 38 -0.37 -8.90 -4.08
C LYS A 38 0.59 -7.97 -3.33
N ALA A 39 0.07 -7.23 -2.35
CA ALA A 39 0.85 -6.29 -1.56
C ALA A 39 1.90 -7.03 -0.71
N PRO A 40 3.07 -6.44 -0.50
CA PRO A 40 4.06 -7.00 0.42
C PRO A 40 3.48 -7.11 1.84
N GLU A 41 3.63 -8.29 2.44
CA GLU A 41 3.24 -8.54 3.83
C GLU A 41 4.11 -7.72 4.79
N TRP A 42 3.54 -7.32 5.92
CA TRP A 42 4.27 -6.68 7.01
C TRP A 42 3.74 -7.15 8.35
N THR A 43 4.64 -7.24 9.31
CA THR A 43 4.35 -7.79 10.63
C THR A 43 5.02 -6.98 11.72
N GLY A 44 4.36 -6.86 12.87
CA GLY A 44 4.95 -6.38 14.10
C GLY A 44 5.40 -4.93 14.11
N LEU A 45 4.83 -4.05 13.25
CA LEU A 45 5.12 -2.61 13.31
C LEU A 45 4.68 -2.03 14.64
N LEU A 46 5.58 -1.36 15.35
CA LEU A 46 5.27 -0.74 16.62
C LEU A 46 4.43 0.52 16.42
N GLY A 47 3.23 0.54 16.98
CA GLY A 47 2.32 1.67 16.97
C GLY A 47 2.55 2.65 18.13
N VAL A 48 2.08 3.87 17.97
CA VAL A 48 2.06 4.89 19.02
C VAL A 48 1.17 4.52 20.21
N ASP A 49 0.29 3.54 20.02
CA ASP A 49 -0.56 2.93 21.05
C ASP A 49 0.15 1.85 21.87
N GLY A 50 1.43 1.64 21.64
CA GLY A 50 2.25 0.60 22.28
C GLY A 50 2.02 -0.81 21.77
N LYS A 51 1.11 -1.00 20.80
CA LYS A 51 0.79 -2.31 20.21
C LYS A 51 1.63 -2.58 18.97
N ARG A 52 1.75 -3.86 18.63
CA ARG A 52 2.31 -4.30 17.36
C ARG A 52 1.18 -4.55 16.37
N HIS A 53 1.32 -4.02 15.16
CA HIS A 53 0.34 -4.12 14.09
C HIS A 53 0.91 -4.92 12.92
N SER A 54 0.07 -5.75 12.31
CA SER A 54 0.44 -6.58 11.15
C SER A 54 -0.68 -6.54 10.10
N LEU A 55 -0.35 -6.77 8.84
CA LEU A 55 -1.37 -6.84 7.78
C LEU A 55 -2.37 -7.97 8.05
N ALA A 56 -1.90 -9.07 8.65
CA ALA A 56 -2.73 -10.22 9.01
C ALA A 56 -3.83 -9.88 10.04
N ASP A 57 -3.61 -8.88 10.91
CA ASP A 57 -4.61 -8.44 11.90
C ASP A 57 -5.83 -7.79 11.22
N LEU A 58 -5.68 -7.36 9.99
CA LEU A 58 -6.69 -6.66 9.21
C LEU A 58 -7.47 -7.60 8.26
N LYS A 59 -7.38 -8.93 8.44
CA LYS A 59 -7.98 -9.94 7.55
C LYS A 59 -9.47 -9.75 7.31
N ALA A 60 -10.22 -9.22 8.28
CA ALA A 60 -11.65 -8.96 8.16
C ALA A 60 -11.98 -7.67 7.38
N ALA A 61 -11.01 -6.80 7.11
CA ALA A 61 -11.24 -5.55 6.41
C ALA A 61 -11.53 -5.79 4.92
N ARG A 62 -12.52 -5.09 4.38
CA ARG A 62 -12.88 -5.10 2.95
C ARG A 62 -11.89 -4.32 2.10
N GLY A 63 -11.21 -3.33 2.70
CA GLY A 63 -10.11 -2.59 2.12
C GLY A 63 -9.11 -2.20 3.19
N VAL A 64 -7.81 -2.15 2.86
CA VAL A 64 -6.76 -1.68 3.75
C VAL A 64 -6.03 -0.51 3.09
N LEU A 65 -6.02 0.62 3.76
CA LEU A 65 -5.25 1.79 3.36
C LEU A 65 -3.97 1.87 4.20
N LEU A 66 -2.84 1.70 3.56
CA LEU A 66 -1.52 1.99 4.12
C LEU A 66 -1.07 3.37 3.62
N VAL A 67 -0.69 4.27 4.53
CA VAL A 67 -0.19 5.60 4.16
C VAL A 67 1.17 5.84 4.79
N PHE A 68 2.18 6.08 3.98
CA PHE A 68 3.49 6.52 4.47
C PHE A 68 3.44 8.00 4.82
N LEU A 69 3.85 8.32 6.04
CA LEU A 69 3.75 9.64 6.66
C LEU A 69 5.10 10.04 7.28
N SER A 70 5.26 11.31 7.59
CA SER A 70 6.38 11.82 8.39
C SER A 70 5.91 13.03 9.21
N ASN A 71 6.23 13.05 10.49
CA ASN A 71 5.94 14.19 11.37
C ASN A 71 6.63 15.47 10.93
N ARG A 72 7.81 15.36 10.28
CA ARG A 72 8.57 16.49 9.76
C ARG A 72 7.93 17.08 8.50
N CYS A 73 7.18 16.28 7.74
CA CYS A 73 6.66 16.67 6.44
C CYS A 73 5.48 17.65 6.56
N PRO A 74 5.58 18.91 6.09
CA PRO A 74 4.45 19.83 6.09
C PRO A 74 3.28 19.34 5.21
N MET A 75 3.57 18.65 4.11
CA MET A 75 2.52 18.04 3.27
C MET A 75 1.73 16.99 4.06
N THR A 76 2.38 16.12 4.86
CA THR A 76 1.67 15.19 5.77
C THR A 76 0.70 15.96 6.67
N ARG A 77 1.14 17.07 7.28
CA ARG A 77 0.31 17.88 8.18
C ARG A 77 -0.91 18.46 7.49
N SER A 78 -0.76 18.94 6.26
CA SER A 78 -1.87 19.49 5.47
C SER A 78 -2.93 18.43 5.12
N TYR A 79 -2.55 17.15 5.10
CA TYR A 79 -3.46 16.04 4.77
C TYR A 79 -4.06 15.33 6.00
N GLU A 80 -3.63 15.63 7.23
CA GLU A 80 -4.11 14.93 8.45
C GLU A 80 -5.63 14.97 8.63
N SER A 81 -6.25 16.12 8.42
CA SER A 81 -7.71 16.27 8.55
C SER A 81 -8.46 15.42 7.52
N ARG A 82 -7.98 15.42 6.27
CA ARG A 82 -8.56 14.61 5.18
C ARG A 82 -8.42 13.12 5.45
N LEU A 83 -7.26 12.66 5.90
CA LEU A 83 -7.05 11.26 6.29
C LEU A 83 -8.00 10.86 7.43
N LYS A 84 -8.12 11.68 8.48
CA LYS A 84 -9.06 11.42 9.58
C LYS A 84 -10.51 11.37 9.12
N ALA A 85 -10.90 12.24 8.21
CA ALA A 85 -12.25 12.26 7.62
C ALA A 85 -12.51 10.96 6.82
N LEU A 86 -11.54 10.49 6.00
CA LEU A 86 -11.64 9.22 5.30
C LEU A 86 -11.84 8.05 6.26
N VAL A 87 -11.04 7.99 7.35
CA VAL A 87 -11.21 6.96 8.37
C VAL A 87 -12.60 6.99 8.99
N SER A 88 -13.07 8.17 9.42
CA SER A 88 -14.40 8.33 10.03
C SER A 88 -15.53 7.94 9.08
N GLY A 89 -15.41 8.30 7.81
CA GLY A 89 -16.44 8.05 6.79
C GLY A 89 -16.54 6.57 6.36
N TYR A 90 -15.43 5.85 6.36
CA TYR A 90 -15.39 4.52 5.73
C TYR A 90 -15.09 3.35 6.69
N ARG A 91 -14.68 3.60 7.95
CA ARG A 91 -14.40 2.54 8.92
C ARG A 91 -15.57 1.56 9.09
N LYS A 92 -16.79 2.07 9.26
CA LYS A 92 -18.00 1.23 9.41
C LYS A 92 -18.34 0.46 8.13
N GLN A 93 -17.82 0.86 7.00
CA GLN A 93 -18.00 0.20 5.71
C GLN A 93 -16.92 -0.87 5.45
N GLY A 94 -15.98 -1.06 6.39
CA GLY A 94 -14.95 -2.08 6.32
C GLY A 94 -13.58 -1.59 5.84
N LEU A 95 -13.31 -0.28 5.83
CA LEU A 95 -11.97 0.25 5.60
C LEU A 95 -11.14 0.17 6.89
N ALA A 96 -9.99 -0.48 6.84
CA ALA A 96 -8.92 -0.35 7.82
C ALA A 96 -7.85 0.62 7.29
N VAL A 97 -7.32 1.47 8.18
CA VAL A 97 -6.27 2.44 7.82
C VAL A 97 -5.10 2.30 8.78
N VAL A 98 -3.88 2.31 8.25
CA VAL A 98 -2.63 2.31 9.01
C VAL A 98 -1.71 3.38 8.44
N GLY A 99 -1.32 4.34 9.25
CA GLY A 99 -0.25 5.28 8.95
C GLY A 99 1.10 4.69 9.35
N VAL A 100 2.12 4.86 8.52
CA VAL A 100 3.47 4.38 8.82
C VAL A 100 4.46 5.53 8.68
N SER A 101 5.13 5.88 9.79
CA SER A 101 6.27 6.79 9.76
C SER A 101 7.51 6.04 9.32
N ILE A 102 8.20 6.62 8.35
CA ILE A 102 9.42 6.04 7.73
C ILE A 102 10.58 7.04 7.78
N GLY A 103 10.35 8.21 8.37
CA GLY A 103 11.34 9.26 8.53
C GLY A 103 12.42 8.89 9.54
N GLN A 104 13.66 9.35 9.29
CA GLN A 104 14.82 9.17 10.19
C GLN A 104 15.09 10.40 11.06
N ALA A 105 14.35 11.49 10.84
CA ALA A 105 14.52 12.71 11.61
C ALA A 105 14.12 12.53 13.09
N PRO A 106 14.68 13.32 14.02
CA PRO A 106 14.27 13.27 15.44
C PRO A 106 12.77 13.45 15.65
N ALA A 107 12.08 14.22 14.80
CA ALA A 107 10.64 14.43 14.83
C ALA A 107 9.85 13.15 14.48
N ASP A 108 10.44 12.20 13.78
CA ASP A 108 9.83 10.92 13.37
C ASP A 108 10.12 9.78 14.36
N ARG A 109 10.79 10.04 15.48
CA ARG A 109 11.01 9.06 16.55
C ARG A 109 9.72 8.81 17.33
N LEU A 110 9.57 7.60 17.86
CA LEU A 110 8.34 7.11 18.47
C LEU A 110 7.75 8.07 19.52
N ALA A 111 8.57 8.61 20.44
CA ALA A 111 8.10 9.56 21.45
C ALA A 111 7.45 10.82 20.85
N LYS A 112 8.01 11.34 19.75
CA LYS A 112 7.44 12.50 19.03
C LYS A 112 6.20 12.12 18.23
N MET A 113 6.15 10.89 17.71
CA MET A 113 4.96 10.35 17.05
C MET A 113 3.79 10.19 18.02
N ILE A 114 4.05 9.69 19.24
CA ILE A 114 3.03 9.58 20.33
C ILE A 114 2.45 10.97 20.61
N SER A 115 3.31 11.95 20.89
CA SER A 115 2.88 13.33 21.18
C SER A 115 2.09 13.93 19.99
N ARG A 116 2.58 13.71 18.78
CA ARG A 116 1.91 14.21 17.56
C ARG A 116 0.56 13.56 17.34
N SER A 117 0.47 12.25 17.49
CA SER A 117 -0.78 11.50 17.31
C SER A 117 -1.85 11.95 18.31
N ALA A 118 -1.47 12.15 19.57
CA ALA A 118 -2.36 12.66 20.61
C ALA A 118 -2.85 14.09 20.29
N LEU A 119 -1.94 15.00 19.96
CA LEU A 119 -2.24 16.39 19.63
C LEU A 119 -3.16 16.50 18.39
N SER A 120 -2.85 15.75 17.35
CA SER A 120 -3.64 15.74 16.10
C SER A 120 -4.88 14.86 16.19
N LYS A 121 -5.07 14.15 17.29
CA LYS A 121 -6.21 13.24 17.52
C LYS A 121 -6.36 12.24 16.36
N PHE A 122 -5.26 11.51 16.05
CA PHE A 122 -5.31 10.47 15.02
C PHE A 122 -6.31 9.38 15.41
N ASN A 123 -7.17 9.02 14.48
CA ASN A 123 -8.22 8.02 14.67
C ASN A 123 -7.91 6.69 13.95
N PHE A 124 -6.63 6.46 13.66
CA PHE A 124 -6.10 5.25 13.03
C PHE A 124 -4.75 4.88 13.67
N PRO A 125 -4.33 3.61 13.64
CA PRO A 125 -3.00 3.18 14.06
C PRO A 125 -1.90 3.96 13.31
N TYR A 126 -0.95 4.51 14.07
CA TYR A 126 0.21 5.20 13.51
C TYR A 126 1.46 4.46 13.98
N CYS A 127 2.11 3.78 13.06
CA CYS A 127 3.22 2.87 13.33
C CYS A 127 4.54 3.45 12.82
N ILE A 128 5.66 2.90 13.33
CA ILE A 128 7.00 3.27 12.89
C ILE A 128 7.68 2.12 12.15
N ASP A 129 8.28 2.40 11.00
CA ASP A 129 9.20 1.53 10.27
C ASP A 129 10.62 2.11 10.35
N LEU A 130 11.33 1.75 11.42
CA LEU A 130 12.71 2.21 11.66
C LEU A 130 13.69 1.68 10.60
N THR A 131 13.40 0.52 10.03
CA THR A 131 14.26 -0.12 9.01
C THR A 131 14.06 0.47 7.64
N GLN A 132 12.96 1.17 7.42
CA GLN A 132 12.48 1.64 6.12
C GLN A 132 12.25 0.50 5.10
N GLU A 133 12.22 -0.74 5.58
CA GLU A 133 12.07 -1.90 4.71
C GLU A 133 10.69 -1.95 4.05
N LEU A 134 9.64 -1.64 4.82
CA LEU A 134 8.29 -1.61 4.30
C LEU A 134 8.15 -0.54 3.21
N GLY A 135 8.70 0.65 3.45
CA GLY A 135 8.70 1.71 2.45
C GLY A 135 9.38 1.30 1.15
N ARG A 136 10.54 0.63 1.24
CA ARG A 136 11.26 0.11 0.06
C ARG A 136 10.44 -0.93 -0.70
N ARG A 137 9.84 -1.88 0.02
CA ARG A 137 9.04 -2.96 -0.57
C ARG A 137 7.75 -2.46 -1.23
N TYR A 138 7.22 -1.34 -0.76
CA TYR A 138 6.07 -0.67 -1.38
C TYR A 138 6.49 0.33 -2.46
N GLY A 139 7.78 0.64 -2.61
CA GLY A 139 8.25 1.66 -3.53
C GLY A 139 7.75 3.06 -3.16
N ALA A 140 7.62 3.35 -1.86
CA ALA A 140 7.24 4.67 -1.39
C ALA A 140 8.35 5.67 -1.67
N THR A 141 8.05 6.81 -2.25
CA THR A 141 9.04 7.83 -2.66
C THR A 141 8.91 9.13 -1.89
N CYS A 142 7.73 9.42 -1.37
CA CYS A 142 7.49 10.66 -0.62
C CYS A 142 6.47 10.45 0.52
N THR A 143 6.22 11.49 1.30
CA THR A 143 5.17 11.54 2.32
C THR A 143 4.28 12.76 2.13
N PRO A 144 2.92 12.60 2.11
CA PRO A 144 2.20 11.34 2.20
C PRO A 144 2.24 10.55 0.89
N HIS A 145 2.23 9.19 0.98
CA HIS A 145 2.07 8.29 -0.15
C HIS A 145 1.08 7.20 0.23
N ALA A 146 -0.02 7.09 -0.49
CA ALA A 146 -1.11 6.17 -0.19
C ALA A 146 -1.05 4.89 -1.03
N PHE A 147 -1.36 3.75 -0.38
CA PHE A 147 -1.52 2.44 -1.00
C PHE A 147 -2.82 1.82 -0.49
N LEU A 148 -3.80 1.67 -1.36
CA LEU A 148 -5.07 1.04 -1.05
C LEU A 148 -5.07 -0.39 -1.55
N LEU A 149 -5.36 -1.32 -0.66
CA LEU A 149 -5.46 -2.74 -0.93
C LEU A 149 -6.93 -3.18 -0.92
N ASP A 150 -7.28 -4.07 -1.82
CA ASP A 150 -8.59 -4.72 -1.86
C ASP A 150 -8.75 -5.79 -0.76
N SER A 151 -9.89 -6.47 -0.73
CA SER A 151 -10.19 -7.56 0.21
C SER A 151 -9.25 -8.77 0.07
N ARG A 152 -8.61 -8.93 -1.10
CA ARG A 152 -7.61 -9.98 -1.39
C ARG A 152 -6.18 -9.51 -1.12
N ARG A 153 -6.01 -8.30 -0.57
CA ARG A 153 -4.69 -7.66 -0.35
C ARG A 153 -3.90 -7.45 -1.63
N ARG A 154 -4.57 -7.18 -2.74
CA ARG A 154 -3.96 -6.69 -3.96
C ARG A 154 -3.98 -5.17 -3.97
N VAL A 155 -2.95 -4.57 -4.53
CA VAL A 155 -2.89 -3.10 -4.72
C VAL A 155 -4.00 -2.70 -5.69
N ALA A 156 -4.98 -1.97 -5.19
CA ALA A 156 -6.10 -1.44 -5.98
C ALA A 156 -5.86 0.01 -6.42
N TYR A 157 -5.15 0.78 -5.59
CA TYR A 157 -4.74 2.15 -5.90
C TYR A 157 -3.42 2.46 -5.20
N MET A 158 -2.59 3.28 -5.83
CA MET A 158 -1.40 3.88 -5.21
C MET A 158 -1.14 5.29 -5.74
N GLY A 159 -0.67 6.19 -4.87
CA GLY A 159 -0.35 7.56 -5.27
C GLY A 159 -0.79 8.63 -4.28
N ALA A 160 -1.28 9.75 -4.81
CA ALA A 160 -1.72 10.92 -4.07
C ALA A 160 -3.05 10.71 -3.33
N ILE A 161 -3.33 11.53 -2.33
CA ILE A 161 -4.62 11.55 -1.64
C ILE A 161 -5.67 12.24 -2.53
N ASP A 162 -5.29 13.36 -3.10
CA ASP A 162 -6.04 14.15 -4.07
C ASP A 162 -5.07 14.98 -4.93
N ASP A 163 -5.58 15.87 -5.75
CA ASP A 163 -4.78 16.65 -6.70
C ASP A 163 -4.24 17.96 -6.12
N ASN A 164 -4.74 18.44 -4.95
CA ASN A 164 -4.34 19.72 -4.40
C ASN A 164 -4.15 19.71 -2.88
N VAL A 165 -3.05 20.34 -2.42
CA VAL A 165 -2.79 20.50 -0.98
C VAL A 165 -3.79 21.46 -0.32
N ASP A 166 -4.26 22.47 -1.03
CA ASP A 166 -5.32 23.38 -0.59
C ASP A 166 -6.68 22.67 -0.74
N PRO A 167 -7.40 22.40 0.36
CA PRO A 167 -8.68 21.71 0.30
C PRO A 167 -9.73 22.42 -0.56
N ALA A 168 -9.65 23.74 -0.65
CA ALA A 168 -10.61 24.55 -1.42
C ALA A 168 -10.39 24.45 -2.95
N LYS A 169 -9.23 23.93 -3.37
CA LYS A 169 -8.84 23.79 -4.78
C LYS A 169 -8.78 22.34 -5.24
N VAL A 170 -9.32 21.41 -4.44
CA VAL A 170 -9.36 19.99 -4.80
C VAL A 170 -10.47 19.77 -5.83
N GLU A 171 -10.08 19.35 -7.01
CA GLU A 171 -10.99 18.95 -8.09
C GLU A 171 -11.16 17.43 -8.17
N HIS A 172 -10.05 16.69 -7.91
CA HIS A 172 -10.02 15.23 -7.99
C HIS A 172 -9.69 14.59 -6.64
N HIS A 173 -10.62 13.81 -6.12
CA HIS A 173 -10.49 13.12 -4.84
C HIS A 173 -10.02 11.67 -5.03
N TYR A 174 -8.88 11.45 -5.67
CA TYR A 174 -8.40 10.15 -6.12
C TYR A 174 -8.53 9.02 -5.09
N LEU A 175 -7.98 9.21 -3.88
CA LEU A 175 -8.01 8.18 -2.85
C LEU A 175 -9.44 7.91 -2.34
N ARG A 176 -10.25 8.96 -2.16
CA ARG A 176 -11.65 8.81 -1.72
C ARG A 176 -12.46 7.98 -2.71
N ASP A 177 -12.32 8.26 -3.99
CA ASP A 177 -13.08 7.60 -5.04
C ASP A 177 -12.57 6.16 -5.25
N ALA A 178 -11.26 5.93 -5.11
CA ALA A 178 -10.70 4.58 -5.06
C ALA A 178 -11.23 3.77 -3.88
N ILE A 179 -11.31 4.35 -2.66
CA ILE A 179 -11.87 3.69 -1.48
C ILE A 179 -13.34 3.30 -1.73
N ARG A 180 -14.15 4.19 -2.29
CA ARG A 180 -15.56 3.90 -2.61
C ARG A 180 -15.68 2.71 -3.57
N SER A 181 -14.87 2.68 -4.62
CA SER A 181 -14.84 1.59 -5.59
C SER A 181 -14.45 0.27 -4.95
N VAL A 182 -13.35 0.23 -4.19
CA VAL A 182 -12.87 -0.98 -3.51
C VAL A 182 -13.91 -1.52 -2.51
N LEU A 183 -14.53 -0.66 -1.72
CA LEU A 183 -15.56 -1.08 -0.76
C LEU A 183 -16.85 -1.54 -1.45
N ALA A 184 -17.10 -1.10 -2.67
CA ALA A 184 -18.18 -1.62 -3.53
C ALA A 184 -17.79 -2.91 -4.28
N GLY A 185 -16.57 -3.44 -4.08
CA GLY A 185 -16.07 -4.63 -4.79
C GLY A 185 -15.70 -4.36 -6.25
N LYS A 186 -15.50 -3.09 -6.62
CA LYS A 186 -15.16 -2.65 -7.98
C LYS A 186 -13.71 -2.19 -8.06
N GLN A 187 -13.16 -2.22 -9.26
CA GLN A 187 -11.87 -1.59 -9.54
C GLN A 187 -12.04 -0.07 -9.60
N PRO A 188 -11.10 0.72 -9.00
CA PRO A 188 -11.08 2.16 -9.18
C PRO A 188 -10.89 2.55 -10.66
N GLU A 189 -11.50 3.65 -11.07
CA GLU A 189 -11.28 4.21 -12.40
C GLU A 189 -9.84 4.74 -12.55
N VAL A 190 -9.39 5.50 -11.54
CA VAL A 190 -8.00 5.93 -11.44
C VAL A 190 -7.29 5.01 -10.45
N VAL A 191 -6.35 4.22 -10.95
CA VAL A 191 -5.66 3.19 -10.15
C VAL A 191 -4.27 3.61 -9.69
N GLU A 192 -3.68 4.62 -10.32
CA GLU A 192 -2.34 5.12 -9.98
C GLU A 192 -2.22 6.60 -10.33
N THR A 193 -1.63 7.39 -9.46
CA THR A 193 -1.35 8.80 -9.68
C THR A 193 0.05 9.16 -9.25
N LEU A 194 0.62 10.22 -9.86
CA LEU A 194 1.85 10.79 -9.36
C LEU A 194 1.58 11.39 -7.96
N GLN A 195 2.31 10.92 -6.97
CA GLN A 195 2.26 11.45 -5.61
C GLN A 195 3.12 12.72 -5.48
N LYS A 196 2.65 13.67 -4.68
CA LYS A 196 3.39 14.90 -4.35
C LYS A 196 3.60 14.96 -2.85
N GLY A 197 4.84 15.21 -2.41
CA GLY A 197 5.15 15.25 -0.98
C GLY A 197 6.63 15.48 -0.70
N CYS A 198 6.99 15.36 0.57
CA CYS A 198 8.38 15.42 0.99
C CYS A 198 9.09 14.12 0.65
N GLU A 199 10.20 14.18 -0.05
CA GLU A 199 11.00 13.01 -0.43
C GLU A 199 11.38 12.15 0.78
N ILE A 200 11.27 10.85 0.64
CA ILE A 200 11.77 9.87 1.60
C ILE A 200 13.25 9.64 1.35
N LYS A 201 14.08 10.04 2.30
CA LYS A 201 15.51 9.73 2.28
C LYS A 201 15.74 8.37 2.88
N TYR A 202 15.99 7.39 2.03
CA TYR A 202 16.36 6.05 2.45
C TYR A 202 17.82 6.01 2.87
N VAL A 203 18.10 5.47 4.07
CA VAL A 203 19.49 5.24 4.50
C VAL A 203 20.10 4.10 3.70
N ALA A 204 21.40 4.17 3.42
CA ALA A 204 22.13 3.06 2.80
C ALA A 204 22.02 1.81 3.67
N ARG A 205 21.99 0.64 3.03
CA ARG A 205 22.06 -0.66 3.70
C ARG A 205 23.51 -1.02 3.96
#